data_2b8abfa61ac4f0c7d35981e9b3707677
#
_entry.id   2b8abfa61ac4f0c7d35981e9b3707677
#
_cell.length_a   1.000
_cell.length_b   1.000
_cell.length_c   1.000
_cell.angle_alpha   90.00
_cell.angle_beta   90.00
_cell.angle_gamma   90.00
#
_symmetry.space_group_name_H-M   'P 1'
#
loop_
_entity.id
_entity.type
_entity.pdbx_description
1 polymer ?
#
loop_
_entity_poly.entity_id
_entity_poly.type
_entity_poly.pdbx_seq_one_letter_code
_entity_poly.pdbx_strand_id
1 'polypeptide(L)'
;RRAVATTDPKTGCIYLSNELRGKFLTKVLLHELGHCAIFSFDLLDDIHRMVLPKYWFEAEEWVCNFIADYGESIFGVAYSILGEDAWALIPYELEKLIA
;
A
#
# COMPACT_ATOMS: atom_id res chain seq x y z
N ARG A 1 -15.92 -0.01 -19.35
CA ARG A 1 -15.75 -0.66 -18.06
C ARG A 1 -15.63 0.40 -16.97
N ARG A 2 -16.36 0.19 -15.91
CA ARG A 2 -16.41 1.12 -14.79
C ARG A 2 -15.36 0.75 -13.74
N ALA A 3 -14.56 1.73 -13.33
CA ALA A 3 -13.61 1.52 -12.25
C ALA A 3 -14.32 1.56 -10.91
N VAL A 4 -13.90 0.71 -9.95
CA VAL A 4 -14.45 0.72 -8.59
C VAL A 4 -13.73 1.71 -7.70
N ALA A 5 -12.51 2.12 -8.06
CA ALA A 5 -11.73 3.09 -7.33
C ALA A 5 -10.66 3.71 -8.21
N THR A 6 -10.26 4.92 -7.88
CA THR A 6 -9.11 5.59 -8.53
C THR A 6 -8.40 6.47 -7.51
N THR A 7 -7.10 6.68 -7.74
CA THR A 7 -6.29 7.60 -6.96
C THR A 7 -5.81 8.73 -7.87
N ASP A 8 -6.00 9.97 -7.42
CA ASP A 8 -5.44 11.14 -8.11
C ASP A 8 -4.11 11.50 -7.44
N PRO A 9 -2.98 11.26 -8.12
CA PRO A 9 -1.67 11.53 -7.51
C PRO A 9 -1.40 13.02 -7.28
N LYS A 10 -2.07 13.90 -8.01
CA LYS A 10 -1.86 15.35 -7.87
C LYS A 10 -2.48 15.90 -6.60
N THR A 11 -3.65 15.40 -6.21
CA THR A 11 -4.38 15.88 -5.05
C THR A 11 -4.25 14.96 -3.84
N GLY A 12 -3.81 13.71 -4.05
CA GLY A 12 -3.79 12.69 -3.00
C GLY A 12 -5.17 12.18 -2.64
N CYS A 13 -6.16 12.42 -3.49
CA CYS A 13 -7.53 11.96 -3.25
C CYS A 13 -7.75 10.57 -3.78
N ILE A 14 -8.46 9.77 -3.01
CA ILE A 14 -8.92 8.45 -3.42
C ILE A 14 -10.44 8.51 -3.61
N TYR A 15 -10.90 8.05 -4.76
CA TYR A 15 -12.32 8.00 -5.08
C TYR A 15 -12.77 6.55 -5.08
N LEU A 16 -13.74 6.23 -4.24
CA LEU A 16 -14.27 4.87 -4.08
C LEU A 16 -15.72 4.82 -4.53
N SER A 17 -16.11 3.73 -5.18
CA SER A 17 -17.51 3.49 -5.48
C SER A 17 -18.28 3.32 -4.17
N ASN A 18 -19.45 3.95 -4.06
CA ASN A 18 -20.31 3.82 -2.88
C ASN A 18 -21.01 2.47 -2.79
N GLU A 19 -20.82 1.62 -3.79
CA GLU A 19 -21.34 0.26 -3.79
C GLU A 19 -20.42 -0.75 -3.08
N LEU A 20 -19.17 -0.33 -2.78
CA LEU A 20 -18.19 -1.20 -2.12
C LEU A 20 -18.58 -1.47 -0.67
N ARG A 21 -18.41 -2.70 -0.23
CA ARG A 21 -18.74 -3.14 1.13
C ARG A 21 -17.76 -4.22 1.61
N GLY A 22 -17.62 -4.31 2.92
CA GLY A 22 -16.94 -5.41 3.60
C GLY A 22 -15.48 -5.56 3.23
N LYS A 23 -15.05 -6.81 3.13
CA LYS A 23 -13.64 -7.12 2.84
C LYS A 23 -13.18 -6.60 1.49
N PHE A 24 -14.06 -6.57 0.51
CA PHE A 24 -13.72 -6.03 -0.80
C PHE A 24 -13.45 -4.53 -0.74
N LEU A 25 -14.23 -3.79 0.04
CA LEU A 25 -13.96 -2.37 0.27
C LEU A 25 -12.58 -2.17 0.90
N THR A 26 -12.26 -2.93 1.93
CA THR A 26 -10.95 -2.85 2.59
C THR A 26 -9.83 -3.15 1.61
N LYS A 27 -9.98 -4.20 0.81
CA LYS A 27 -8.98 -4.61 -0.17
C LYS A 27 -8.75 -3.50 -1.21
N VAL A 28 -9.83 -2.93 -1.74
CA VAL A 28 -9.74 -1.85 -2.73
C VAL A 28 -9.07 -0.62 -2.12
N LEU A 29 -9.45 -0.26 -0.89
CA LEU A 29 -8.83 0.88 -0.21
C LEU A 29 -7.34 0.66 0.00
N LEU A 30 -6.93 -0.53 0.44
CA LEU A 30 -5.52 -0.85 0.64
C LEU A 30 -4.73 -0.75 -0.68
N HIS A 31 -5.32 -1.21 -1.79
CA HIS A 31 -4.72 -1.07 -3.11
C HIS A 31 -4.45 0.40 -3.46
N GLU A 32 -5.47 1.25 -3.27
CA GLU A 32 -5.34 2.68 -3.58
C GLU A 32 -4.38 3.38 -2.62
N LEU A 33 -4.36 2.99 -1.34
CA LEU A 33 -3.39 3.52 -0.38
C LEU A 33 -1.96 3.12 -0.76
N GLY A 34 -1.79 1.95 -1.39
CA GLY A 34 -0.50 1.54 -1.94
C GLY A 34 0.00 2.53 -2.98
N HIS A 35 -0.85 2.95 -3.91
CA HIS A 35 -0.50 4.00 -4.88
C HIS A 35 -0.13 5.31 -4.17
N CYS A 36 -0.93 5.70 -3.17
CA CYS A 36 -0.65 6.92 -2.40
C CYS A 36 0.72 6.87 -1.72
N ALA A 37 1.08 5.73 -1.14
CA ALA A 37 2.38 5.56 -0.49
C ALA A 37 3.52 5.68 -1.51
N ILE A 38 3.37 5.06 -2.67
CA ILE A 38 4.38 5.12 -3.73
C ILE A 38 4.63 6.57 -4.14
N PHE A 39 3.58 7.37 -4.31
CA PHE A 39 3.72 8.78 -4.68
C PHE A 39 4.21 9.63 -3.51
N SER A 40 3.67 9.41 -2.30
CA SER A 40 3.98 10.25 -1.14
C SER A 40 5.40 10.07 -0.63
N PHE A 41 5.94 8.86 -0.75
CA PHE A 41 7.31 8.56 -0.32
C PHE A 41 8.31 8.55 -1.47
N ASP A 42 7.88 9.01 -2.66
CA ASP A 42 8.73 9.13 -3.85
C ASP A 42 9.41 7.81 -4.22
N LEU A 43 8.64 6.74 -4.23
CA LEU A 43 9.15 5.39 -4.49
C LEU A 43 9.07 4.97 -5.95
N LEU A 44 8.49 5.81 -6.81
CA LEU A 44 8.28 5.43 -8.20
C LEU A 44 9.59 5.17 -8.94
N ASP A 45 10.61 5.99 -8.68
CA ASP A 45 11.92 5.80 -9.29
C ASP A 45 12.54 4.45 -8.91
N ASP A 46 12.33 4.01 -7.67
CA ASP A 46 12.84 2.71 -7.22
C ASP A 46 12.20 1.57 -8.03
N ILE A 47 10.90 1.65 -8.23
CA ILE A 47 10.17 0.66 -9.04
C ILE A 47 10.69 0.68 -10.47
N HIS A 48 10.86 1.89 -11.03
CA HIS A 48 11.31 2.04 -12.43
C HIS A 48 12.71 1.52 -12.67
N ARG A 49 13.57 1.55 -11.65
CA ARG A 49 14.93 1.01 -11.78
C ARG A 49 14.97 -0.51 -11.78
N MET A 50 13.95 -1.16 -11.24
CA MET A 50 13.95 -2.62 -11.07
C MET A 50 13.42 -3.37 -12.28
N VAL A 51 12.68 -2.70 -13.16
CA VAL A 51 12.05 -3.37 -14.30
C VAL A 51 12.20 -2.52 -15.56
N LEU A 52 12.05 -3.17 -16.71
CA LEU A 52 12.05 -2.46 -18.00
C LEU A 52 10.85 -1.53 -18.09
N PRO A 53 10.97 -0.41 -18.85
CA PRO A 53 9.88 0.57 -18.96
C PRO A 53 8.52 -0.02 -19.35
N LYS A 54 8.50 -1.05 -20.19
CA LYS A 54 7.24 -1.67 -20.60
C LYS A 54 6.51 -2.37 -19.45
N TYR A 55 7.19 -2.60 -18.32
CA TYR A 55 6.61 -3.24 -17.15
C TYR A 55 6.38 -2.28 -15.97
N TRP A 56 6.64 -0.98 -16.16
CA TRP A 56 6.51 -0.02 -15.06
C TRP A 56 5.13 0.00 -14.45
N PHE A 57 4.10 0.04 -15.28
CA PHE A 57 2.72 0.02 -14.79
C PHE A 57 2.39 -1.27 -14.05
N GLU A 58 2.76 -2.40 -14.65
CA GLU A 58 2.49 -3.71 -14.05
C GLU A 58 3.22 -3.90 -12.72
N ALA A 59 4.44 -3.40 -12.61
CA ALA A 59 5.21 -3.49 -11.37
C ALA A 59 4.57 -2.69 -10.24
N GLU A 60 4.13 -1.46 -10.53
CA GLU A 60 3.41 -0.64 -9.55
C GLU A 60 2.12 -1.33 -9.11
N GLU A 61 1.34 -1.84 -10.07
CA GLU A 61 0.11 -2.56 -9.78
C GLU A 61 0.37 -3.82 -8.95
N TRP A 62 1.47 -4.52 -9.23
CA TRP A 62 1.82 -5.71 -8.47
C TRP A 62 2.04 -5.39 -7.00
N VAL A 63 2.77 -4.31 -6.72
CA VAL A 63 3.02 -3.87 -5.34
C VAL A 63 1.71 -3.54 -4.62
N CYS A 64 0.85 -2.77 -5.28
CA CYS A 64 -0.45 -2.39 -4.69
C CYS A 64 -1.34 -3.61 -4.48
N ASN A 65 -1.33 -4.56 -5.42
CA ASN A 65 -2.10 -5.79 -5.28
C ASN A 65 -1.55 -6.67 -4.15
N PHE A 66 -0.22 -6.73 -4.00
CA PHE A 66 0.38 -7.46 -2.89
C PHE A 66 -0.10 -6.92 -1.54
N ILE A 67 -0.07 -5.61 -1.38
CA ILE A 67 -0.55 -4.96 -0.15
C ILE A 67 -2.03 -5.27 0.07
N ALA A 68 -2.85 -5.16 -0.99
CA ALA A 68 -4.28 -5.38 -0.89
C ALA A 68 -4.63 -6.83 -0.54
N ASP A 69 -3.88 -7.78 -1.11
CA ASP A 69 -4.18 -9.21 -0.94
C ASP A 69 -3.59 -9.79 0.34
N TYR A 70 -2.43 -9.32 0.77
CA TYR A 70 -1.68 -9.96 1.86
C TYR A 70 -1.32 -9.05 3.03
N GLY A 71 -1.44 -7.73 2.87
CA GLY A 71 -1.02 -6.79 3.91
C GLY A 71 -1.72 -7.01 5.24
N GLU A 72 -3.05 -7.19 5.21
CA GLU A 72 -3.84 -7.42 6.41
C GLU A 72 -3.41 -8.70 7.12
N SER A 73 -3.20 -9.79 6.36
CA SER A 73 -2.77 -11.06 6.94
C SER A 73 -1.37 -10.97 7.53
N ILE A 74 -0.45 -10.31 6.84
CA ILE A 74 0.92 -10.13 7.33
C ILE A 74 0.91 -9.34 8.63
N PHE A 75 0.20 -8.21 8.64
CA PHE A 75 0.11 -7.38 9.85
C PHE A 75 -0.61 -8.12 10.98
N GLY A 76 -1.65 -8.90 10.65
CA GLY A 76 -2.39 -9.69 11.61
C GLY A 76 -1.50 -10.70 12.32
N VAL A 77 -0.58 -11.35 11.60
CA VAL A 77 0.40 -12.26 12.22
C VAL A 77 1.32 -11.49 13.16
N ALA A 78 1.83 -10.35 12.73
CA ALA A 78 2.68 -9.52 13.59
C ALA A 78 1.95 -9.12 14.85
N TYR A 79 0.70 -8.67 14.72
CA TYR A 79 -0.12 -8.28 15.87
C TYR A 79 -0.39 -9.46 16.81
N SER A 80 -0.61 -10.66 16.27
CA SER A 80 -0.84 -11.84 17.09
C SER A 80 0.39 -12.22 17.94
N ILE A 81 1.58 -11.88 17.46
CA ILE A 81 2.83 -12.15 18.17
C ILE A 81 3.14 -11.03 19.18
N LEU A 82 2.97 -9.79 18.79
CA LEU A 82 3.40 -8.62 19.55
C LEU A 82 2.30 -7.95 20.37
N GLY A 83 1.04 -8.19 20.01
CA GLY A 83 -0.09 -7.50 20.64
C GLY A 83 0.00 -6.01 20.44
N GLU A 84 -0.28 -5.24 21.49
CA GLU A 84 -0.26 -3.78 21.41
C GLU A 84 1.11 -3.21 21.07
N ASP A 85 2.17 -3.95 21.32
CA ASP A 85 3.53 -3.50 20.98
C ASP A 85 3.72 -3.33 19.47
N ALA A 86 2.88 -3.97 18.66
CA ALA A 86 2.91 -3.80 17.20
C ALA A 86 2.66 -2.35 16.78
N TRP A 87 1.98 -1.56 17.63
CA TRP A 87 1.66 -0.15 17.36
C TRP A 87 2.55 0.81 18.10
N ALA A 88 3.47 0.32 18.95
CA ALA A 88 4.32 1.18 19.76
C ALA A 88 5.31 1.94 18.87
N LEU A 89 5.48 3.23 19.15
CA LEU A 89 6.49 4.04 18.48
C LEU A 89 7.85 3.72 19.08
N ILE A 90 8.85 3.58 18.21
CA ILE A 90 10.23 3.39 18.66
C ILE A 90 11.00 4.70 18.51
N PRO A 91 12.01 4.95 19.37
CA PRO A 91 12.87 6.11 19.18
C PRO A 91 13.58 6.08 17.84
N TYR A 92 13.73 7.25 17.23
CA TYR A 92 14.34 7.37 15.90
C TYR A 92 15.73 6.72 15.84
N GLU A 93 16.49 6.84 16.92
CA GLU A 93 17.84 6.25 17.01
C GLU A 93 17.80 4.72 16.86
N LEU A 94 16.75 4.07 17.35
CA LEU A 94 16.60 2.63 17.22
C LEU A 94 16.14 2.24 15.82
N GLU A 95 15.32 3.07 15.17
CA GLU A 95 14.89 2.80 13.79
C GLU A 95 16.08 2.69 12.83
N LYS A 96 17.12 3.47 13.06
CA LYS A 96 18.32 3.44 12.22
C LYS A 96 19.05 2.11 12.25
N LEU A 97 18.79 1.29 13.26
CA LEU A 97 19.44 -0.01 13.42
C LEU A 97 18.72 -1.13 12.66
N ILE A 98 17.57 -0.83 12.09
CA ILE A 98 16.78 -1.81 11.34
C ILE A 98 17.39 -1.96 9.95
N ALA A 99 17.79 -3.18 9.60
CA ALA A 99 18.39 -3.49 8.32
C ALA A 99 17.35 -3.58 7.20
#